data_5377c4d2aeda1b115b293fe491e01c5b
#
_entry.id   5377c4d2aeda1b115b293fe491e01c5b
#
_cell.length_a   1.000
_cell.length_b   1.000
_cell.length_c   1.000
_cell.angle_alpha   90.00
_cell.angle_beta   90.00
_cell.angle_gamma   90.00
#
_symmetry.space_group_name_H-M   'P 1'
#
loop_
_entity.id
_entity.type
_entity.pdbx_description
1 polymer ?
#
loop_
_entity_poly.entity_id
_entity_poly.type
_entity_poly.pdbx_seq_one_letter_code
_entity_poly.pdbx_strand_id
1 'polypeptide(L)'
;MLIRGSRCLYGMVVFYLVLTSCSTQAHIPIVADDAVELLVRNEAAQIVAASDDKYGVSHYQIFLSDFPRKDILGMTFGNRRIYISHQLAKHASTRLSYLWLLRQTLAHEIAHETAGHAKQTGSNFSTLNTTLRDGVSNVDVGLPWNVRFRNYSMDKELEADSIGLGYWKKLGWDCRIWVQILQGFESQNYSGDVFHPTDKRLQQAQRLCFTEEKAGVI
;
A
#
# COMPACT_ATOMS: atom_id res chain seq x y z
N MET A 1 -37.56 -37.39 69.46
CA MET A 1 -37.14 -37.95 68.11
C MET A 1 -37.07 -36.76 67.17
N LEU A 2 -35.86 -36.20 66.99
CA LEU A 2 -35.60 -34.94 66.29
C LEU A 2 -35.07 -35.30 64.90
N ILE A 3 -35.80 -34.90 63.86
CA ILE A 3 -35.39 -35.00 62.50
C ILE A 3 -34.79 -33.66 62.08
N ARG A 4 -33.47 -33.64 61.89
CA ARG A 4 -32.74 -32.50 61.34
C ARG A 4 -32.86 -32.46 59.82
N GLY A 5 -33.50 -31.43 59.31
CA GLY A 5 -33.53 -31.14 57.88
C GLY A 5 -32.20 -30.55 57.40
N SER A 6 -31.60 -31.20 56.43
CA SER A 6 -30.40 -30.74 55.71
C SER A 6 -30.77 -29.73 54.65
N ARG A 7 -30.30 -28.49 54.78
CA ARG A 7 -30.45 -27.44 53.75
C ARG A 7 -29.30 -27.60 52.76
N CYS A 8 -29.58 -28.03 51.56
CA CYS A 8 -28.68 -27.93 50.40
C CYS A 8 -28.59 -26.46 49.97
N LEU A 9 -27.39 -25.87 50.19
CA LEU A 9 -27.00 -24.63 49.55
C LEU A 9 -26.59 -24.96 48.10
N TYR A 10 -27.40 -24.54 47.13
CA TYR A 10 -26.98 -24.50 45.75
C TYR A 10 -26.06 -23.26 45.56
N GLY A 11 -24.78 -23.54 45.53
CA GLY A 11 -23.77 -22.58 45.10
C GLY A 11 -23.86 -22.40 43.60
N MET A 12 -24.37 -21.26 43.17
CA MET A 12 -24.42 -20.80 41.77
C MET A 12 -22.99 -20.40 41.38
N VAL A 13 -22.25 -21.30 40.73
CA VAL A 13 -20.96 -21.01 40.14
C VAL A 13 -21.22 -20.26 38.84
N VAL A 14 -21.09 -18.93 38.90
CA VAL A 14 -21.09 -18.09 37.71
C VAL A 14 -19.75 -18.27 36.99
N PHE A 15 -19.74 -19.06 35.96
CA PHE A 15 -18.61 -19.18 35.02
C PHE A 15 -18.55 -17.88 34.20
N TYR A 16 -17.67 -16.98 34.61
CA TYR A 16 -17.24 -15.87 33.74
C TYR A 16 -16.40 -16.45 32.60
N LEU A 17 -17.04 -16.71 31.47
CA LEU A 17 -16.35 -16.91 30.20
C LEU A 17 -15.75 -15.56 29.78
N VAL A 18 -14.50 -15.33 30.17
CA VAL A 18 -13.67 -14.28 29.59
C VAL A 18 -13.40 -14.70 28.16
N LEU A 19 -14.26 -14.25 27.26
CA LEU A 19 -13.99 -14.27 25.83
C LEU A 19 -12.83 -13.32 25.57
N THR A 20 -11.59 -13.80 25.72
CA THR A 20 -10.43 -13.14 25.13
C THR A 20 -10.63 -13.18 23.64
N SER A 21 -11.22 -12.11 23.10
CA SER A 21 -11.21 -11.84 21.67
C SER A 21 -9.75 -11.68 21.28
N CYS A 22 -9.12 -12.77 20.85
CA CYS A 22 -7.86 -12.74 20.16
C CYS A 22 -8.10 -11.97 18.86
N SER A 23 -7.90 -10.66 18.87
CA SER A 23 -7.86 -9.90 17.63
C SER A 23 -6.60 -10.37 16.89
N THR A 24 -6.78 -11.29 15.96
CA THR A 24 -5.72 -11.66 15.03
C THR A 24 -5.41 -10.42 14.20
N GLN A 25 -4.41 -9.68 14.63
CA GLN A 25 -3.86 -8.57 13.89
C GLN A 25 -3.29 -9.14 12.61
N ALA A 26 -3.86 -8.76 11.47
CA ALA A 26 -3.38 -9.22 10.19
C ALA A 26 -1.91 -8.79 10.05
N HIS A 27 -1.02 -9.76 9.96
CA HIS A 27 0.41 -9.53 9.87
C HIS A 27 0.82 -9.62 8.41
N ILE A 28 1.39 -8.53 7.87
CA ILE A 28 1.99 -8.54 6.53
C ILE A 28 3.31 -9.31 6.65
N PRO A 29 3.50 -10.40 5.88
CA PRO A 29 4.74 -11.16 5.92
C PRO A 29 5.91 -10.28 5.49
N ILE A 30 6.94 -10.18 6.32
CA ILE A 30 8.19 -9.50 6.00
C ILE A 30 9.21 -10.53 5.55
N VAL A 31 9.89 -10.23 4.45
CA VAL A 31 10.95 -11.06 3.87
C VAL A 31 12.29 -10.39 4.15
N ALA A 32 13.25 -11.16 4.64
CA ALA A 32 14.63 -10.72 4.78
C ALA A 32 15.41 -11.07 3.51
N ASP A 33 15.88 -10.06 2.79
CA ASP A 33 16.75 -10.18 1.62
C ASP A 33 17.62 -8.92 1.56
N ASP A 34 18.78 -8.98 2.21
CA ASP A 34 19.62 -7.81 2.44
C ASP A 34 20.05 -7.12 1.15
N ALA A 35 20.35 -7.87 0.09
CA ALA A 35 20.81 -7.31 -1.18
C ALA A 35 19.66 -6.56 -1.89
N VAL A 36 18.47 -7.15 -1.90
CA VAL A 36 17.28 -6.54 -2.49
C VAL A 36 16.79 -5.38 -1.64
N GLU A 37 16.85 -5.49 -0.31
CA GLU A 37 16.49 -4.41 0.60
C GLU A 37 17.40 -3.19 0.40
N LEU A 38 18.71 -3.40 0.24
CA LEU A 38 19.66 -2.31 -0.04
C LEU A 38 19.31 -1.58 -1.34
N LEU A 39 18.97 -2.32 -2.40
CA LEU A 39 18.49 -1.72 -3.65
C LEU A 39 17.27 -0.81 -3.40
N VAL A 40 16.24 -1.34 -2.74
CA VAL A 40 14.99 -0.61 -2.50
C VAL A 40 15.24 0.64 -1.65
N ARG A 41 16.09 0.54 -0.63
CA ARG A 41 16.47 1.69 0.22
C ARG A 41 17.23 2.76 -0.56
N ASN A 42 18.13 2.37 -1.46
CA ASN A 42 18.88 3.30 -2.29
C ASN A 42 17.96 4.05 -3.28
N GLU A 43 17.02 3.35 -3.90
CA GLU A 43 16.04 3.98 -4.79
C GLU A 43 15.09 4.90 -4.02
N ALA A 44 14.62 4.48 -2.86
CA ALA A 44 13.79 5.30 -2.00
C ALA A 44 14.53 6.56 -1.50
N ALA A 45 15.83 6.46 -1.20
CA ALA A 45 16.63 7.59 -0.75
C ALA A 45 16.67 8.71 -1.79
N GLN A 46 16.81 8.37 -3.08
CA GLN A 46 16.77 9.36 -4.15
C GLN A 46 15.42 10.07 -4.22
N ILE A 47 14.32 9.31 -4.12
CA ILE A 47 12.96 9.85 -4.20
C ILE A 47 12.63 10.72 -2.98
N VAL A 48 13.02 10.29 -1.78
CA VAL A 48 12.85 11.09 -0.55
C VAL A 48 13.65 12.38 -0.63
N ALA A 49 14.87 12.35 -1.18
CA ALA A 49 15.67 13.55 -1.38
C ALA A 49 15.04 14.54 -2.38
N ALA A 50 14.30 14.04 -3.37
CA ALA A 50 13.57 14.87 -4.33
C ALA A 50 12.20 15.33 -3.81
N SER A 51 11.70 14.72 -2.74
CA SER A 51 10.45 15.11 -2.09
C SER A 51 10.64 16.35 -1.24
N ASP A 52 9.51 16.99 -0.88
CA ASP A 52 9.54 18.13 0.04
C ASP A 52 9.48 17.68 1.52
N ASP A 53 9.72 16.40 1.80
CA ASP A 53 9.75 15.89 3.17
C ASP A 53 10.99 16.39 3.90
N LYS A 54 10.77 17.13 4.97
CA LYS A 54 11.86 17.63 5.85
C LYS A 54 12.63 16.52 6.56
N TYR A 55 12.10 15.30 6.54
CA TYR A 55 12.75 14.14 7.14
C TYR A 55 13.48 13.35 6.05
N GLY A 56 14.73 12.99 6.31
CA GLY A 56 15.50 12.15 5.38
C GLY A 56 15.03 10.70 5.38
N VAL A 57 15.58 9.91 4.46
CA VAL A 57 15.23 8.48 4.27
C VAL A 57 15.43 7.64 5.54
N SER A 58 16.32 8.05 6.46
CA SER A 58 16.50 7.38 7.76
C SER A 58 15.25 7.32 8.64
N HIS A 59 14.28 8.18 8.38
CA HIS A 59 12.98 8.16 9.06
C HIS A 59 11.95 7.25 8.39
N TYR A 60 12.27 6.69 7.22
CA TYR A 60 11.44 5.75 6.53
C TYR A 60 11.80 4.32 6.92
N GLN A 61 10.81 3.53 7.25
CA GLN A 61 10.92 2.10 7.46
C GLN A 61 10.40 1.39 6.20
N ILE A 62 11.30 0.79 5.45
CA ILE A 62 10.96 0.11 4.20
C ILE A 62 11.13 -1.38 4.41
N PHE A 63 10.10 -2.13 4.10
CA PHE A 63 10.02 -3.55 4.29
C PHE A 63 9.76 -4.25 2.95
N LEU A 64 10.44 -5.37 2.73
CA LEU A 64 10.07 -6.31 1.67
C LEU A 64 8.96 -7.21 2.17
N SER A 65 7.95 -7.46 1.35
CA SER A 65 6.81 -8.27 1.73
C SER A 65 6.37 -9.22 0.63
N ASP A 66 6.03 -10.45 1.02
CA ASP A 66 5.32 -11.39 0.15
C ASP A 66 3.82 -11.15 0.30
N PHE A 67 3.30 -10.23 -0.51
CA PHE A 67 1.88 -9.96 -0.53
C PHE A 67 1.11 -11.19 -1.04
N PRO A 68 -0.06 -11.49 -0.43
CA PRO A 68 -0.90 -12.61 -0.86
C PRO A 68 -1.47 -12.41 -2.28
N ARG A 69 -1.57 -11.16 -2.70
CA ARG A 69 -1.99 -10.77 -4.06
C ARG A 69 -0.80 -10.27 -4.85
N LYS A 70 -0.60 -10.82 -6.04
CA LYS A 70 0.55 -10.48 -6.91
C LYS A 70 0.43 -9.12 -7.58
N ASP A 71 -0.75 -8.55 -7.62
CA ASP A 71 -1.03 -7.23 -8.17
C ASP A 71 -0.74 -6.10 -7.17
N ILE A 72 -0.47 -6.41 -5.89
CA ILE A 72 -0.01 -5.42 -4.92
C ILE A 72 1.50 -5.25 -5.06
N LEU A 73 1.91 -4.08 -5.54
CA LEU A 73 3.32 -3.75 -5.76
C LEU A 73 3.94 -3.04 -4.56
N GLY A 74 3.15 -2.23 -3.87
CA GLY A 74 3.55 -1.51 -2.67
C GLY A 74 2.33 -1.08 -1.86
N MET A 75 2.57 -0.64 -0.64
CA MET A 75 1.58 0.02 0.21
C MET A 75 2.22 0.78 1.36
N THR A 76 1.55 1.81 1.84
CA THR A 76 1.90 2.51 3.06
C THR A 76 0.77 2.53 4.07
N PHE A 77 1.12 2.50 5.35
CA PHE A 77 0.16 2.57 6.47
C PHE A 77 0.34 3.83 7.32
N GLY A 78 1.13 4.76 6.85
CA GLY A 78 1.51 5.93 7.61
C GLY A 78 2.72 5.70 8.52
N ASN A 79 3.12 6.77 9.21
CA ASN A 79 4.33 6.78 10.04
C ASN A 79 5.60 6.41 9.25
N ARG A 80 5.63 6.71 7.94
CA ARG A 80 6.71 6.41 7.00
C ARG A 80 7.06 4.92 6.93
N ARG A 81 6.06 4.05 7.10
CA ARG A 81 6.20 2.61 6.91
C ARG A 81 5.69 2.21 5.54
N ILE A 82 6.62 1.82 4.67
CA ILE A 82 6.36 1.43 3.29
C ILE A 82 6.69 -0.05 3.13
N TYR A 83 5.79 -0.78 2.54
CA TYR A 83 5.94 -2.19 2.22
C TYR A 83 6.01 -2.34 0.71
N ILE A 84 7.02 -3.01 0.21
CA ILE A 84 7.26 -3.23 -1.22
C ILE A 84 7.24 -4.73 -1.50
N SER A 85 6.60 -5.12 -2.60
CA SER A 85 6.60 -6.51 -3.07
C SER A 85 8.04 -7.02 -3.24
N HIS A 86 8.40 -8.07 -2.48
CA HIS A 86 9.70 -8.73 -2.61
C HIS A 86 9.92 -9.23 -4.04
N GLN A 87 8.88 -9.78 -4.68
CA GLN A 87 8.97 -10.23 -6.07
C GLN A 87 9.28 -9.08 -7.03
N LEU A 88 8.61 -7.92 -6.89
CA LEU A 88 8.91 -6.73 -7.67
C LEU A 88 10.36 -6.31 -7.49
N ALA A 89 10.80 -6.16 -6.25
CA ALA A 89 12.15 -5.71 -5.91
C ALA A 89 13.24 -6.69 -6.42
N LYS A 90 12.99 -8.00 -6.32
CA LYS A 90 13.87 -9.03 -6.85
C LYS A 90 13.97 -8.98 -8.39
N HIS A 91 12.89 -8.73 -9.10
CA HIS A 91 12.96 -8.52 -10.55
C HIS A 91 13.66 -7.20 -10.91
N ALA A 92 13.48 -6.15 -10.11
CA ALA A 92 14.13 -4.88 -10.31
C ALA A 92 15.68 -4.95 -10.20
N SER A 93 16.21 -5.88 -9.40
CA SER A 93 17.67 -6.08 -9.27
C SER A 93 18.33 -6.61 -10.55
N THR A 94 17.57 -7.16 -11.49
CA THR A 94 18.10 -7.80 -12.72
C THR A 94 17.51 -7.26 -14.02
N ARG A 95 16.42 -6.48 -13.95
CA ARG A 95 15.69 -6.02 -15.14
C ARG A 95 15.33 -4.55 -15.04
N LEU A 96 15.81 -3.76 -16.01
CA LEU A 96 15.60 -2.31 -16.01
C LEU A 96 14.11 -1.90 -16.03
N SER A 97 13.25 -2.63 -16.74
CA SER A 97 11.81 -2.34 -16.77
C SER A 97 11.16 -2.48 -15.37
N TYR A 98 11.58 -3.48 -14.61
CA TYR A 98 11.11 -3.65 -13.24
C TYR A 98 11.73 -2.63 -12.28
N LEU A 99 12.94 -2.17 -12.54
CA LEU A 99 13.53 -1.07 -11.76
C LEU A 99 12.70 0.21 -11.92
N TRP A 100 12.27 0.52 -13.14
CA TRP A 100 11.39 1.67 -13.37
C TRP A 100 10.02 1.49 -12.70
N LEU A 101 9.46 0.29 -12.71
CA LEU A 101 8.22 -0.02 -12.01
C LEU A 101 8.40 0.12 -10.49
N LEU A 102 9.52 -0.36 -9.93
CA LEU A 102 9.85 -0.17 -8.51
C LEU A 102 9.95 1.32 -8.14
N ARG A 103 10.64 2.11 -8.97
CA ARG A 103 10.76 3.58 -8.78
C ARG A 103 9.40 4.26 -8.79
N GLN A 104 8.53 3.89 -9.71
CA GLN A 104 7.16 4.42 -9.77
C GLN A 104 6.37 4.06 -8.51
N THR A 105 6.42 2.80 -8.09
CA THR A 105 5.76 2.33 -6.88
C THR A 105 6.27 3.08 -5.64
N LEU A 106 7.59 3.21 -5.48
CA LEU A 106 8.19 3.96 -4.37
C LEU A 106 7.77 5.43 -4.38
N ALA A 107 7.79 6.08 -5.54
CA ALA A 107 7.40 7.48 -5.66
C ALA A 107 5.92 7.70 -5.26
N HIS A 108 5.05 6.77 -5.64
CA HIS A 108 3.65 6.77 -5.28
C HIS A 108 3.44 6.59 -3.76
N GLU A 109 4.09 5.59 -3.14
CA GLU A 109 3.96 5.33 -1.70
C GLU A 109 4.56 6.46 -0.85
N ILE A 110 5.71 7.02 -1.27
CA ILE A 110 6.31 8.19 -0.61
C ILE A 110 5.40 9.40 -0.74
N ALA A 111 4.73 9.57 -1.88
CA ALA A 111 3.78 10.66 -2.08
C ALA A 111 2.58 10.56 -1.11
N HIS A 112 2.05 9.36 -0.84
CA HIS A 112 1.03 9.17 0.18
C HIS A 112 1.49 9.62 1.57
N GLU A 113 2.74 9.33 1.94
CA GLU A 113 3.31 9.75 3.23
C GLU A 113 3.49 11.26 3.32
N THR A 114 4.04 11.88 2.27
CA THR A 114 4.33 13.33 2.25
C THR A 114 3.07 14.18 2.16
N ALA A 115 2.05 13.71 1.41
CA ALA A 115 0.71 14.32 1.37
C ALA A 115 -0.09 14.11 2.67
N GLY A 116 0.38 13.24 3.56
CA GLY A 116 -0.29 12.95 4.82
C GLY A 116 -1.59 12.16 4.68
N HIS A 117 -1.77 11.42 3.58
CA HIS A 117 -2.99 10.65 3.31
C HIS A 117 -3.29 9.65 4.42
N ALA A 118 -2.25 9.02 4.96
CA ALA A 118 -2.38 8.08 6.07
C ALA A 118 -2.89 8.72 7.38
N LYS A 119 -2.58 9.99 7.61
CA LYS A 119 -3.03 10.73 8.80
C LYS A 119 -4.49 11.18 8.67
N GLN A 120 -4.90 11.55 7.47
CA GLN A 120 -6.24 12.07 7.19
C GLN A 120 -7.34 11.02 7.27
N THR A 121 -7.01 9.76 7.06
CA THR A 121 -8.00 8.67 7.09
C THR A 121 -8.44 8.26 8.48
N GLY A 122 -7.96 8.93 9.55
CA GLY A 122 -8.34 8.63 10.94
C GLY A 122 -8.06 7.18 11.33
N SER A 123 -8.30 6.83 12.60
CA SER A 123 -8.20 5.47 13.13
C SER A 123 -9.30 4.50 12.61
N ASN A 124 -10.09 4.93 11.65
CA ASN A 124 -11.11 4.10 11.03
C ASN A 124 -10.43 3.12 10.08
N PHE A 125 -9.91 2.04 10.64
CA PHE A 125 -9.74 0.78 9.96
C PHE A 125 -11.14 0.27 9.57
N SER A 126 -11.82 1.00 8.70
CA SER A 126 -13.08 0.51 8.17
C SER A 126 -12.76 -0.60 7.19
N THR A 127 -12.93 -1.75 7.67
CA THR A 127 -13.41 -2.99 7.09
C THR A 127 -13.43 -3.02 5.56
N LEU A 128 -12.39 -3.62 5.00
CA LEU A 128 -12.43 -4.16 3.64
C LEU A 128 -13.58 -5.15 3.39
N ASN A 129 -14.28 -5.58 4.44
CA ASN A 129 -15.45 -6.46 4.32
C ASN A 129 -16.61 -5.87 3.51
N THR A 130 -16.64 -4.54 3.29
CA THR A 130 -17.68 -3.90 2.51
C THR A 130 -17.30 -3.66 1.05
N THR A 131 -16.05 -3.39 0.75
CA THR A 131 -15.60 -3.05 -0.61
C THR A 131 -15.27 -4.27 -1.48
N LEU A 132 -14.88 -5.38 -0.89
CA LEU A 132 -14.74 -6.65 -1.61
C LEU A 132 -16.12 -7.22 -2.04
N ARG A 133 -17.21 -6.70 -1.49
CA ARG A 133 -18.57 -7.16 -1.84
C ARG A 133 -19.09 -6.60 -3.15
N ASP A 134 -18.60 -5.44 -3.58
CA ASP A 134 -19.22 -4.67 -4.67
C ASP A 134 -18.40 -4.62 -5.98
N GLY A 135 -17.26 -5.31 -6.10
CA GLY A 135 -16.51 -5.17 -7.34
C GLY A 135 -15.40 -6.14 -7.66
N VAL A 136 -15.02 -7.03 -6.77
CA VAL A 136 -14.07 -8.10 -7.11
C VAL A 136 -14.79 -9.42 -7.15
N SER A 137 -15.09 -9.87 -8.38
CA SER A 137 -15.52 -11.23 -8.65
C SER A 137 -14.65 -12.23 -7.87
N ASN A 138 -15.30 -13.03 -7.03
CA ASN A 138 -14.93 -14.34 -6.51
C ASN A 138 -13.56 -14.88 -6.90
N VAL A 139 -12.48 -14.23 -6.52
CA VAL A 139 -11.24 -14.91 -6.33
C VAL A 139 -11.31 -15.39 -4.89
N ASP A 140 -11.76 -16.63 -4.72
CA ASP A 140 -11.67 -17.40 -3.50
C ASP A 140 -10.15 -17.56 -3.19
N VAL A 141 -9.57 -16.48 -2.68
CA VAL A 141 -8.25 -16.52 -2.11
C VAL A 141 -8.49 -17.09 -0.74
N GLY A 142 -8.30 -18.39 -0.59
CA GLY A 142 -8.38 -19.11 0.67
C GLY A 142 -7.41 -18.57 1.73
N LEU A 143 -7.54 -17.29 2.02
CA LEU A 143 -6.75 -16.58 3.02
C LEU A 143 -7.52 -16.63 4.34
N PRO A 144 -6.98 -17.28 5.38
CA PRO A 144 -7.61 -17.31 6.69
C PRO A 144 -7.53 -15.97 7.43
N TRP A 145 -7.15 -14.89 6.75
CA TRP A 145 -6.90 -13.58 7.36
C TRP A 145 -7.74 -12.50 6.70
N ASN A 146 -8.48 -11.78 7.48
CA ASN A 146 -9.01 -10.47 7.13
C ASN A 146 -7.85 -9.46 7.09
N VAL A 147 -7.02 -9.50 6.06
CA VAL A 147 -6.04 -8.44 5.81
C VAL A 147 -6.83 -7.20 5.45
N ARG A 148 -6.88 -6.25 6.36
CA ARG A 148 -7.49 -4.96 6.12
C ARG A 148 -6.50 -4.10 5.36
N PHE A 149 -6.60 -4.08 4.04
CA PHE A 149 -5.86 -3.12 3.23
C PHE A 149 -6.48 -1.74 3.45
N ARG A 150 -5.64 -0.73 3.51
CA ARG A 150 -6.06 0.65 3.55
C ARG A 150 -6.13 1.16 2.13
N ASN A 151 -7.35 1.24 1.59
CA ASN A 151 -7.57 1.89 0.31
C ASN A 151 -7.76 3.38 0.56
N TYR A 152 -7.03 4.20 -0.16
CA TYR A 152 -7.30 5.64 -0.24
C TYR A 152 -8.44 5.90 -1.23
N SER A 153 -9.07 7.07 -1.17
CA SER A 153 -10.03 7.46 -2.21
C SER A 153 -9.30 7.64 -3.54
N MET A 154 -10.01 7.47 -4.65
CA MET A 154 -9.46 7.70 -5.99
C MET A 154 -8.76 9.07 -6.11
N ASP A 155 -9.33 10.12 -5.52
CA ASP A 155 -8.73 11.46 -5.58
C ASP A 155 -7.36 11.50 -4.90
N LYS A 156 -7.19 10.80 -3.78
CA LYS A 156 -5.91 10.69 -3.08
C LYS A 156 -4.91 9.83 -3.83
N GLU A 157 -5.38 8.80 -4.53
CA GLU A 157 -4.52 7.99 -5.41
C GLU A 157 -4.00 8.81 -6.59
N LEU A 158 -4.88 9.59 -7.23
CA LEU A 158 -4.50 10.50 -8.30
C LEU A 158 -3.58 11.63 -7.79
N GLU A 159 -3.82 12.14 -6.59
CA GLU A 159 -2.94 13.11 -5.94
C GLU A 159 -1.55 12.52 -5.68
N ALA A 160 -1.48 11.29 -5.17
CA ALA A 160 -0.21 10.59 -4.95
C ALA A 160 0.55 10.36 -6.26
N ASP A 161 -0.14 9.97 -7.33
CA ASP A 161 0.48 9.87 -8.66
C ASP A 161 1.03 11.21 -9.16
N SER A 162 0.27 12.30 -8.96
CA SER A 162 0.70 13.64 -9.37
C SER A 162 1.95 14.09 -8.62
N ILE A 163 1.95 13.92 -7.29
CA ILE A 163 3.08 14.26 -6.43
C ILE A 163 4.29 13.38 -6.74
N GLY A 164 4.08 12.07 -6.87
CA GLY A 164 5.14 11.10 -7.21
C GLY A 164 5.78 11.39 -8.57
N LEU A 165 4.99 11.76 -9.57
CA LEU A 165 5.49 12.22 -10.87
C LEU A 165 6.25 13.54 -10.75
N GLY A 166 5.88 14.41 -9.81
CA GLY A 166 6.66 15.60 -9.47
C GLY A 166 8.07 15.26 -8.97
N TYR A 167 8.20 14.27 -8.07
CA TYR A 167 9.51 13.78 -7.62
C TYR A 167 10.32 13.17 -8.76
N TRP A 168 9.67 12.39 -9.62
CA TRP A 168 10.26 11.80 -10.82
C TRP A 168 10.91 12.84 -11.72
N LYS A 169 10.20 13.95 -11.99
CA LYS A 169 10.70 15.07 -12.77
C LYS A 169 11.86 15.80 -12.09
N LYS A 170 11.78 16.04 -10.78
CA LYS A 170 12.88 16.65 -10.00
C LYS A 170 14.16 15.82 -10.05
N LEU A 171 14.04 14.49 -10.19
CA LEU A 171 15.18 13.57 -10.39
C LEU A 171 15.71 13.56 -11.82
N GLY A 172 15.11 14.31 -12.73
CA GLY A 172 15.48 14.32 -14.14
C GLY A 172 15.11 13.02 -14.88
N TRP A 173 14.26 12.20 -14.31
CA TRP A 173 13.81 10.98 -14.98
C TRP A 173 12.77 11.29 -16.05
N ASP A 174 12.90 10.62 -17.21
CA ASP A 174 11.96 10.81 -18.31
C ASP A 174 10.53 10.42 -17.92
N CYS A 175 9.64 11.40 -17.89
CA CYS A 175 8.26 11.18 -17.47
C CYS A 175 7.47 10.30 -18.46
N ARG A 176 7.95 10.16 -19.71
CA ARG A 176 7.36 9.21 -20.68
C ARG A 176 7.46 7.77 -20.20
N ILE A 177 8.48 7.43 -19.39
CA ILE A 177 8.59 6.09 -18.79
C ILE A 177 7.44 5.83 -17.83
N TRP A 178 7.05 6.81 -17.01
CA TRP A 178 5.87 6.69 -16.15
C TRP A 178 4.60 6.40 -16.95
N VAL A 179 4.39 7.14 -18.03
CA VAL A 179 3.27 6.91 -18.95
C VAL A 179 3.32 5.52 -19.56
N GLN A 180 4.49 5.07 -20.02
CA GLN A 180 4.69 3.72 -20.61
C GLN A 180 4.37 2.60 -19.62
N ILE A 181 4.70 2.76 -18.34
CA ILE A 181 4.35 1.77 -17.31
C ILE A 181 2.83 1.64 -17.19
N LEU A 182 2.10 2.76 -17.11
CA LEU A 182 0.64 2.77 -17.04
C LEU A 182 0.00 2.20 -18.32
N GLN A 183 0.54 2.51 -19.50
CA GLN A 183 0.13 1.89 -20.76
C GLN A 183 0.36 0.37 -20.77
N GLY A 184 1.46 -0.08 -20.16
CA GLY A 184 1.75 -1.50 -19.98
C GLY A 184 0.68 -2.21 -19.14
N PHE A 185 0.17 -1.59 -18.10
CA PHE A 185 -0.95 -2.12 -17.32
C PHE A 185 -2.24 -2.21 -18.16
N GLU A 186 -2.57 -1.15 -18.89
CA GLU A 186 -3.75 -1.10 -19.74
C GLU A 186 -3.68 -2.19 -20.84
N SER A 187 -2.54 -2.34 -21.49
CA SER A 187 -2.33 -3.35 -22.55
C SER A 187 -2.45 -4.79 -22.07
N GLN A 188 -2.23 -5.06 -20.78
CA GLN A 188 -2.41 -6.36 -20.14
C GLN A 188 -3.83 -6.57 -19.60
N ASN A 189 -4.77 -5.70 -19.99
CA ASN A 189 -6.13 -5.67 -19.47
C ASN A 189 -6.23 -5.49 -17.96
N TYR A 190 -5.19 -4.90 -17.34
CA TYR A 190 -5.24 -4.52 -15.96
C TYR A 190 -5.93 -3.16 -15.85
N SER A 191 -7.24 -3.22 -15.68
CA SER A 191 -8.08 -2.00 -15.54
C SER A 191 -7.87 -1.27 -14.21
N GLY A 192 -7.14 -1.88 -13.29
CA GLY A 192 -7.06 -1.42 -11.92
C GLY A 192 -8.30 -1.81 -11.12
N ASP A 193 -8.48 -1.17 -9.99
CA ASP A 193 -9.68 -1.26 -9.17
C ASP A 193 -10.38 0.11 -9.10
N VAL A 194 -11.47 0.21 -8.33
CA VAL A 194 -12.24 1.47 -8.19
C VAL A 194 -11.43 2.62 -7.56
N PHE A 195 -10.34 2.31 -6.88
CA PHE A 195 -9.45 3.30 -6.26
C PHE A 195 -8.27 3.66 -7.18
N HIS A 196 -7.77 2.69 -7.96
CA HIS A 196 -6.63 2.81 -8.87
C HIS A 196 -7.05 2.57 -10.33
N PRO A 197 -8.01 3.32 -10.89
CA PRO A 197 -8.44 3.13 -12.27
C PRO A 197 -7.30 3.50 -13.23
N THR A 198 -6.81 2.51 -13.97
CA THR A 198 -5.63 2.68 -14.84
C THR A 198 -5.82 3.74 -15.91
N ASP A 199 -7.01 3.83 -16.49
CA ASP A 199 -7.38 4.84 -17.50
C ASP A 199 -7.24 6.28 -16.99
N LYS A 200 -7.73 6.57 -15.78
CA LYS A 200 -7.64 7.90 -15.17
C LYS A 200 -6.22 8.26 -14.77
N ARG A 201 -5.49 7.32 -14.21
CA ARG A 201 -4.06 7.47 -13.88
C ARG A 201 -3.25 7.77 -15.14
N LEU A 202 -3.49 7.02 -16.22
CA LEU A 202 -2.83 7.23 -17.52
C LEU A 202 -3.14 8.61 -18.11
N GLN A 203 -4.42 9.00 -18.16
CA GLN A 203 -4.82 10.33 -18.64
C GLN A 203 -4.16 11.45 -17.86
N GLN A 204 -4.12 11.33 -16.52
CA GLN A 204 -3.47 12.31 -15.67
C GLN A 204 -1.96 12.39 -15.94
N ALA A 205 -1.27 11.25 -16.01
CA ALA A 205 0.15 11.19 -16.28
C ALA A 205 0.49 11.80 -17.65
N GLN A 206 -0.26 11.48 -18.69
CA GLN A 206 -0.11 12.06 -20.03
C GLN A 206 -0.26 13.58 -19.99
N ARG A 207 -1.30 14.09 -19.33
CA ARG A 207 -1.51 15.53 -19.18
C ARG A 207 -0.33 16.20 -18.48
N LEU A 208 0.12 15.65 -17.34
CA LEU A 208 1.22 16.23 -16.58
C LEU A 208 2.57 16.13 -17.28
N CYS A 209 2.80 15.10 -18.12
CA CYS A 209 4.05 14.93 -18.85
C CYS A 209 4.14 15.83 -20.08
N PHE A 210 3.03 16.02 -20.83
CA PHE A 210 3.10 16.61 -22.17
C PHE A 210 2.54 18.04 -22.26
N THR A 211 1.88 18.55 -21.20
CA THR A 211 1.41 19.95 -21.21
C THR A 211 2.52 20.95 -20.95
N GLU A 212 3.59 20.56 -20.24
CA GLU A 212 4.72 21.45 -19.95
C GLU A 212 5.68 21.61 -21.14
N GLU A 213 5.77 20.63 -22.05
CA GLU A 213 6.56 20.76 -23.28
C GLU A 213 6.04 21.89 -24.20
N LYS A 214 4.74 22.24 -24.12
CA LYS A 214 4.17 23.32 -24.89
C LYS A 214 4.40 24.72 -24.29
N ALA A 215 4.75 24.80 -23.02
CA ALA A 215 4.99 26.07 -22.32
C ALA A 215 6.46 26.53 -22.36
N GLY A 216 7.38 25.66 -22.75
CA GLY A 216 8.83 25.92 -22.80
C GLY A 216 9.38 26.32 -24.18
N VAL A 217 8.53 26.50 -25.19
CA VAL A 217 8.94 26.98 -26.55
C VAL A 217 8.45 28.39 -26.73
N ILE A 218 9.11 29.32 -26.08
CA ILE A 218 9.15 30.76 -26.46
C ILE A 218 10.58 31.26 -26.32
#